data_d60f6ce40e4e92c0bd9380aca56a3b5c
#
_entry.id   d60f6ce40e4e92c0bd9380aca56a3b5c
#
_cell.length_a   1.000
_cell.length_b   1.000
_cell.length_c   1.000
_cell.angle_alpha   90.00
_cell.angle_beta   90.00
_cell.angle_gamma   90.00
#
_symmetry.space_group_name_H-M   'P 1'
#
loop_
_entity.id
_entity.type
_entity.pdbx_description
1 polymer ?
#
loop_
_entity_poly.entity_id
_entity_poly.type
_entity_poly.pdbx_seq_one_letter_code
_entity_poly.pdbx_strand_id
1 'polypeptide(L)'
;MLHNSGLNTRLKTALAAACLLAASALHASPLPHLPNFEAVGSGTMRFFGLRIYDATLWSPGGVWSATRPYALELIYARSFDGDAIARRSIEEMRAQRAYPAATLARWEQQMGALFPNVTSGDHLTGVRMPGEGATFYSGIRKLGQIDDEAFADAFFGIWLDPATRAPDLRARLLKLP
;
A
#
# COMPACT_ATOMS: atom_id res chain seq x y z
N MET A 1 -66.88 31.51 49.26
CA MET A 1 -66.03 32.55 48.61
C MET A 1 -64.75 32.00 48.26
N LEU A 2 -64.34 32.17 46.98
CA LEU A 2 -63.03 32.13 46.43
C LEU A 2 -62.42 30.72 46.24
N HIS A 3 -62.55 30.18 45.09
CA HIS A 3 -61.71 30.19 43.92
C HIS A 3 -60.28 29.68 44.18
N ASN A 4 -59.99 28.47 43.72
CA ASN A 4 -58.61 28.06 43.44
C ASN A 4 -58.52 27.44 42.07
N SER A 5 -57.84 28.16 41.22
CA SER A 5 -57.57 27.77 39.82
C SER A 5 -56.39 26.84 39.75
N GLY A 6 -56.63 25.62 39.37
CA GLY A 6 -55.60 24.66 39.08
C GLY A 6 -54.86 24.98 37.77
N LEU A 7 -53.60 25.20 37.86
CA LEU A 7 -52.74 25.42 36.71
C LEU A 7 -52.04 24.08 36.28
N ASN A 8 -52.63 23.46 35.29
CA ASN A 8 -52.01 22.23 34.65
C ASN A 8 -50.86 22.63 33.77
N THR A 9 -49.67 22.50 34.28
CA THR A 9 -48.47 22.63 33.47
C THR A 9 -48.18 21.27 32.81
N ARG A 10 -48.57 21.13 31.57
CA ARG A 10 -48.19 19.98 30.73
C ARG A 10 -46.74 20.14 30.32
N LEU A 11 -45.88 19.35 30.94
CA LEU A 11 -44.48 19.21 30.56
C LEU A 11 -44.40 18.52 29.19
N LYS A 12 -44.15 19.28 28.13
CA LYS A 12 -43.88 18.76 26.80
C LYS A 12 -42.45 18.25 26.75
N THR A 13 -42.28 16.94 26.88
CA THR A 13 -41.02 16.24 26.61
C THR A 13 -40.77 16.31 25.11
N ALA A 14 -39.88 17.20 24.70
CA ALA A 14 -39.34 17.21 23.34
C ALA A 14 -38.30 16.12 23.25
N LEU A 15 -38.62 15.02 22.53
CA LEU A 15 -37.70 13.97 22.15
C LEU A 15 -36.83 14.51 21.02
N ALA A 16 -35.63 14.99 21.35
CA ALA A 16 -34.62 15.34 20.35
C ALA A 16 -34.02 14.04 19.82
N ALA A 17 -34.49 13.59 18.65
CA ALA A 17 -33.85 12.53 17.90
C ALA A 17 -32.51 13.05 17.36
N ALA A 18 -31.42 12.73 18.05
CA ALA A 18 -30.08 12.95 17.54
C ALA A 18 -29.82 11.91 16.43
N CYS A 19 -30.03 12.31 15.17
CA CYS A 19 -29.50 11.58 14.01
C CYS A 19 -27.98 11.65 14.05
N LEU A 20 -27.33 10.61 14.57
CA LEU A 20 -25.91 10.35 14.34
C LEU A 20 -25.75 10.04 12.84
N LEU A 21 -25.47 11.06 12.06
CA LEU A 21 -24.86 10.89 10.73
C LEU A 21 -23.45 10.34 10.98
N ALA A 22 -23.33 9.01 10.90
CA ALA A 22 -22.04 8.37 10.73
C ALA A 22 -21.51 8.83 9.37
N ALA A 23 -20.73 9.91 9.38
CA ALA A 23 -19.93 10.30 8.23
C ALA A 23 -18.95 9.16 8.02
N SER A 24 -19.27 8.26 7.08
CA SER A 24 -18.31 7.35 6.49
C SER A 24 -17.24 8.26 5.88
N ALA A 25 -16.13 8.44 6.60
CA ALA A 25 -14.96 9.07 6.03
C ALA A 25 -14.60 8.23 4.80
N LEU A 26 -14.95 8.71 3.61
CA LEU A 26 -14.38 8.23 2.38
C LEU A 26 -12.88 8.47 2.55
N HIS A 27 -12.16 7.43 2.92
CA HIS A 27 -10.71 7.44 2.86
C HIS A 27 -10.38 7.49 1.37
N ALA A 28 -10.22 8.72 0.86
CA ALA A 28 -9.67 8.91 -0.47
C ALA A 28 -8.37 8.10 -0.50
N SER A 29 -8.25 7.19 -1.46
CA SER A 29 -7.02 6.44 -1.64
C SER A 29 -5.87 7.44 -1.70
N PRO A 30 -4.80 7.29 -0.91
CA PRO A 30 -3.63 8.14 -1.05
C PRO A 30 -2.95 7.99 -2.42
N LEU A 31 -3.46 7.07 -3.23
CA LEU A 31 -3.09 6.84 -4.62
C LEU A 31 -4.17 7.44 -5.55
N PRO A 32 -4.11 8.74 -5.90
CA PRO A 32 -5.16 9.42 -6.66
C PRO A 32 -5.45 8.80 -8.03
N HIS A 33 -4.48 8.08 -8.59
CA HIS A 33 -4.59 7.34 -9.85
C HIS A 33 -5.23 5.95 -9.70
N LEU A 34 -5.55 5.52 -8.47
CA LEU A 34 -6.19 4.24 -8.16
C LEU A 34 -7.38 4.45 -7.18
N PRO A 35 -8.44 5.15 -7.62
CA PRO A 35 -9.49 5.65 -6.72
C PRO A 35 -10.30 4.56 -6.01
N ASN A 36 -10.31 3.33 -6.54
CA ASN A 36 -11.07 2.21 -5.96
C ASN A 36 -10.19 1.25 -5.14
N PHE A 37 -8.93 1.63 -4.88
CA PHE A 37 -8.02 0.82 -4.09
C PHE A 37 -8.17 1.17 -2.61
N GLU A 38 -8.29 0.12 -1.80
CA GLU A 38 -8.35 0.19 -0.34
C GLU A 38 -7.18 -0.60 0.26
N ALA A 39 -6.76 -0.22 1.46
CA ALA A 39 -5.68 -0.91 2.14
C ALA A 39 -6.05 -2.33 2.53
N VAL A 40 -5.32 -3.31 2.01
CA VAL A 40 -5.38 -4.71 2.43
C VAL A 40 -4.72 -4.85 3.81
N GLY A 41 -3.46 -4.42 3.92
CA GLY A 41 -2.69 -4.47 5.15
C GLY A 41 -1.43 -3.61 5.04
N SER A 42 -0.78 -3.38 6.17
CA SER A 42 0.44 -2.57 6.24
C SER A 42 1.41 -3.08 7.29
N GLY A 43 2.68 -2.73 7.15
CA GLY A 43 3.71 -3.05 8.12
C GLY A 43 5.00 -2.28 7.87
N THR A 44 5.89 -2.31 8.86
CA THR A 44 7.18 -1.63 8.81
C THR A 44 8.29 -2.62 8.51
N MET A 45 9.10 -2.33 7.49
CA MET A 45 10.37 -3.03 7.25
C MET A 45 11.45 -2.49 8.17
N ARG A 46 12.11 -3.41 8.88
CA ARG A 46 13.27 -3.08 9.72
C ARG A 46 14.47 -3.93 9.33
N PHE A 47 15.64 -3.33 9.41
CA PHE A 47 16.91 -4.02 9.20
C PHE A 47 17.86 -3.66 10.34
N PHE A 48 18.33 -4.67 11.10
CA PHE A 48 19.08 -4.46 12.34
C PHE A 48 18.44 -3.43 13.30
N GLY A 49 17.10 -3.52 13.48
CA GLY A 49 16.33 -2.60 14.31
C GLY A 49 16.02 -1.24 13.67
N LEU A 50 16.71 -0.84 12.62
CA LEU A 50 16.49 0.41 11.93
C LEU A 50 15.26 0.33 11.03
N ARG A 51 14.36 1.32 11.13
CA ARG A 51 13.23 1.47 10.22
C ARG A 51 13.75 1.87 8.84
N ILE A 52 13.37 1.10 7.83
CA ILE A 52 13.76 1.31 6.44
C ILE A 52 12.63 2.00 5.67
N TYR A 53 11.44 1.42 5.73
CA TYR A 53 10.21 1.98 5.15
C TYR A 53 8.98 1.40 5.85
N ASP A 54 7.85 2.06 5.69
CA ASP A 54 6.54 1.47 5.88
C ASP A 54 6.00 1.01 4.53
N ALA A 55 5.38 -0.17 4.51
CA ALA A 55 4.77 -0.74 3.34
C ALA A 55 3.26 -0.86 3.54
N THR A 56 2.49 -0.52 2.50
CA THR A 56 1.04 -0.74 2.46
C THR A 56 0.67 -1.44 1.16
N LEU A 57 -0.05 -2.54 1.28
CA LEU A 57 -0.65 -3.25 0.15
C LEU A 57 -2.05 -2.71 -0.08
N TRP A 58 -2.34 -2.35 -1.34
CA TRP A 58 -3.60 -1.79 -1.81
C TRP A 58 -4.22 -2.68 -2.86
N SER A 59 -5.53 -2.84 -2.85
CA SER A 59 -6.26 -3.56 -3.90
C SER A 59 -7.69 -3.06 -4.01
N PRO A 60 -8.40 -3.31 -5.12
CA PRO A 60 -9.80 -2.97 -5.25
C PRO A 60 -10.64 -3.61 -4.14
N GLY A 61 -11.34 -2.78 -3.36
CA GLY A 61 -12.17 -3.22 -2.24
C GLY A 61 -11.40 -3.87 -1.08
N GLY A 62 -10.09 -3.62 -0.95
CA GLY A 62 -9.27 -4.11 0.17
C GLY A 62 -9.08 -5.63 0.23
N VAL A 63 -9.38 -6.35 -0.85
CA VAL A 63 -9.24 -7.82 -0.92
C VAL A 63 -8.15 -8.18 -1.93
N TRP A 64 -7.04 -8.68 -1.42
CA TRP A 64 -5.91 -9.07 -2.27
C TRP A 64 -6.10 -10.43 -2.93
N SER A 65 -5.63 -10.51 -4.17
CA SER A 65 -5.44 -11.75 -4.92
C SER A 65 -4.26 -11.58 -5.88
N ALA A 66 -3.45 -12.61 -6.06
CA ALA A 66 -2.31 -12.58 -6.97
C ALA A 66 -2.71 -12.38 -8.44
N THR A 67 -3.95 -12.72 -8.81
CA THR A 67 -4.47 -12.63 -10.18
C THR A 67 -5.29 -11.37 -10.46
N ARG A 68 -5.42 -10.49 -9.49
CA ARG A 68 -6.17 -9.22 -9.61
C ARG A 68 -5.22 -8.03 -9.53
N PRO A 69 -5.65 -6.84 -9.94
CA PRO A 69 -4.87 -5.61 -9.76
C PRO A 69 -4.55 -5.36 -8.28
N TYR A 70 -3.33 -4.94 -7.99
CA TYR A 70 -2.92 -4.45 -6.67
C TYR A 70 -1.76 -3.46 -6.78
N ALA A 71 -1.51 -2.71 -5.72
CA ALA A 71 -0.38 -1.82 -5.60
C ALA A 71 0.33 -2.04 -4.26
N LEU A 72 1.64 -1.87 -4.26
CA LEU A 72 2.46 -1.84 -3.06
C LEU A 72 3.12 -0.47 -2.96
N GLU A 73 2.80 0.26 -1.92
CA GLU A 73 3.36 1.55 -1.61
C GLU A 73 4.41 1.42 -0.51
N LEU A 74 5.57 2.02 -0.71
CA LEU A 74 6.64 2.14 0.26
C LEU A 74 6.83 3.61 0.62
N ILE A 75 6.78 3.94 1.91
CA ILE A 75 7.12 5.26 2.44
C ILE A 75 8.46 5.13 3.14
N TYR A 76 9.49 5.71 2.54
CA TYR A 76 10.86 5.56 3.04
C TYR A 76 11.08 6.33 4.34
N ALA A 77 11.80 5.73 5.28
CA ALA A 77 12.20 6.37 6.54
C ALA A 77 13.64 6.88 6.50
N ARG A 78 14.36 6.63 5.41
CA ARG A 78 15.78 6.92 5.23
C ARG A 78 16.08 7.21 3.75
N SER A 79 17.24 7.82 3.49
CA SER A 79 17.69 8.08 2.12
C SER A 79 18.34 6.85 1.50
N PHE A 80 18.06 6.60 0.22
CA PHE A 80 18.68 5.58 -0.60
C PHE A 80 18.84 6.07 -2.03
N ASP A 81 19.91 5.65 -2.68
CA ASP A 81 20.07 5.87 -4.12
C ASP A 81 19.18 4.90 -4.90
N GLY A 82 18.60 5.37 -6.01
CA GLY A 82 17.74 4.57 -6.88
C GLY A 82 18.41 3.30 -7.38
N ASP A 83 19.69 3.40 -7.77
CA ASP A 83 20.51 2.25 -8.18
C ASP A 83 20.72 1.24 -7.03
N ALA A 84 20.85 1.72 -5.79
CA ALA A 84 20.96 0.83 -4.63
C ALA A 84 19.64 0.10 -4.37
N ILE A 85 18.50 0.76 -4.57
CA ILE A 85 17.17 0.13 -4.49
C ILE A 85 17.04 -0.95 -5.57
N ALA A 86 17.44 -0.66 -6.82
CA ALA A 86 17.40 -1.62 -7.91
C ALA A 86 18.27 -2.86 -7.62
N ARG A 87 19.52 -2.67 -7.23
CA ARG A 87 20.43 -3.79 -6.86
C ARG A 87 19.87 -4.63 -5.73
N ARG A 88 19.35 -3.98 -4.67
CA ARG A 88 18.75 -4.70 -3.55
C ARG A 88 17.54 -5.51 -3.97
N SER A 89 16.69 -4.98 -4.86
CA SER A 89 15.56 -5.71 -5.42
C SER A 89 16.00 -6.97 -6.15
N ILE A 90 17.06 -6.90 -6.95
CA ILE A 90 17.65 -8.06 -7.64
C ILE A 90 18.18 -9.12 -6.64
N GLU A 91 18.81 -8.69 -5.55
CA GLU A 91 19.27 -9.62 -4.50
C GLU A 91 18.11 -10.38 -3.86
N GLU A 92 17.01 -9.70 -3.60
CA GLU A 92 15.80 -10.31 -3.03
C GLU A 92 15.11 -11.25 -4.02
N MET A 93 14.98 -10.86 -5.30
CA MET A 93 14.42 -11.72 -6.34
C MET A 93 15.26 -13.00 -6.50
N ARG A 94 16.59 -12.88 -6.55
CA ARG A 94 17.51 -14.02 -6.63
C ARG A 94 17.41 -14.97 -5.45
N ALA A 95 17.07 -14.46 -4.28
CA ALA A 95 16.90 -15.27 -3.08
C ALA A 95 15.62 -16.11 -3.08
N GLN A 96 14.60 -15.70 -3.83
CA GLN A 96 13.32 -16.41 -3.93
C GLN A 96 13.39 -17.55 -4.94
N ARG A 97 14.01 -17.30 -6.09
CA ARG A 97 14.02 -18.21 -7.22
C ARG A 97 15.24 -18.00 -8.11
N ALA A 98 15.70 -19.05 -8.75
CA ALA A 98 16.73 -18.95 -9.77
C ALA A 98 16.18 -18.29 -11.04
N TYR A 99 16.88 -17.26 -11.51
CA TYR A 99 16.64 -16.60 -12.79
C TYR A 99 17.92 -16.58 -13.63
N PRO A 100 17.84 -16.59 -14.97
CA PRO A 100 19.01 -16.40 -15.82
C PRO A 100 19.71 -15.07 -15.50
N ALA A 101 21.05 -15.09 -15.49
CA ALA A 101 21.84 -13.88 -15.17
C ALA A 101 21.52 -12.69 -16.10
N ALA A 102 21.32 -12.96 -17.40
CA ALA A 102 20.94 -11.94 -18.38
C ALA A 102 19.57 -11.31 -18.08
N THR A 103 18.61 -12.08 -17.57
CA THR A 103 17.30 -11.59 -17.17
C THR A 103 17.41 -10.65 -15.96
N LEU A 104 18.17 -11.04 -14.93
CA LEU A 104 18.41 -10.22 -13.75
C LEU A 104 19.13 -8.91 -14.09
N ALA A 105 20.16 -8.97 -14.97
CA ALA A 105 20.89 -7.79 -15.42
C ALA A 105 19.96 -6.81 -16.18
N ARG A 106 19.09 -7.30 -17.06
CA ARG A 106 18.10 -6.48 -17.76
C ARG A 106 17.13 -5.81 -16.78
N TRP A 107 16.60 -6.56 -15.81
CA TRP A 107 15.69 -6.03 -14.81
C TRP A 107 16.35 -4.98 -13.92
N GLU A 108 17.62 -5.20 -13.52
CA GLU A 108 18.41 -4.23 -12.77
C GLU A 108 18.55 -2.92 -13.53
N GLN A 109 18.95 -3.00 -14.82
CA GLN A 109 19.09 -1.84 -15.68
C GLN A 109 17.76 -1.07 -15.84
N GLN A 110 16.65 -1.79 -16.05
CA GLN A 110 15.32 -1.18 -16.18
C GLN A 110 14.90 -0.47 -14.89
N MET A 111 15.08 -1.10 -13.72
CA MET A 111 14.79 -0.46 -12.43
C MET A 111 15.69 0.74 -12.17
N GLY A 112 17.00 0.64 -12.45
CA GLY A 112 17.95 1.75 -12.29
C GLY A 112 17.60 2.96 -13.15
N ALA A 113 17.03 2.74 -14.34
CA ALA A 113 16.56 3.83 -15.19
C ALA A 113 15.26 4.50 -14.68
N LEU A 114 14.49 3.81 -13.83
CA LEU A 114 13.19 4.28 -13.34
C LEU A 114 13.23 4.82 -11.91
N PHE A 115 13.97 4.17 -11.02
CA PHE A 115 13.90 4.49 -9.60
C PHE A 115 14.70 5.75 -9.27
N PRO A 116 14.07 6.76 -8.65
CA PRO A 116 14.78 7.95 -8.19
C PRO A 116 15.56 7.66 -6.91
N ASN A 117 16.49 8.55 -6.59
CA ASN A 117 16.96 8.65 -5.22
C ASN A 117 15.78 9.05 -4.32
N VAL A 118 15.73 8.47 -3.14
CA VAL A 118 14.67 8.73 -2.15
C VAL A 118 15.26 9.26 -0.86
N THR A 119 14.45 10.00 -0.12
CA THR A 119 14.74 10.49 1.23
C THR A 119 13.62 10.08 2.19
N SER A 120 13.77 10.39 3.47
CA SER A 120 12.72 10.14 4.46
C SER A 120 11.43 10.88 4.09
N GLY A 121 10.32 10.16 4.03
CA GLY A 121 9.01 10.67 3.65
C GLY A 121 8.66 10.48 2.17
N ASP A 122 9.61 10.09 1.31
CA ASP A 122 9.34 9.85 -0.09
C ASP A 122 8.56 8.54 -0.30
N HIS A 123 7.66 8.57 -1.28
CA HIS A 123 6.80 7.46 -1.66
C HIS A 123 7.26 6.83 -2.97
N LEU A 124 7.42 5.53 -2.98
CA LEU A 124 7.60 4.73 -4.19
C LEU A 124 6.48 3.69 -4.24
N THR A 125 5.68 3.72 -5.31
CA THR A 125 4.55 2.81 -5.49
C THR A 125 4.73 1.97 -6.74
N GLY A 126 4.69 0.66 -6.59
CA GLY A 126 4.57 -0.29 -7.69
C GLY A 126 3.11 -0.71 -7.85
N VAL A 127 2.60 -0.69 -9.07
CA VAL A 127 1.25 -1.12 -9.44
C VAL A 127 1.34 -2.32 -10.36
N ARG A 128 0.68 -3.40 -9.98
CA ARG A 128 0.52 -4.58 -10.83
C ARG A 128 -0.85 -4.57 -11.48
N MET A 129 -0.86 -4.62 -12.78
CA MET A 129 -2.05 -4.90 -13.59
C MET A 129 -1.79 -6.20 -14.34
N PRO A 130 -2.67 -7.20 -14.22
CA PRO A 130 -2.50 -8.48 -14.91
C PRO A 130 -2.35 -8.27 -16.43
N GLY A 131 -1.32 -8.87 -17.02
CA GLY A 131 -0.99 -8.74 -18.44
C GLY A 131 -0.16 -7.49 -18.81
N GLU A 132 0.14 -6.60 -17.85
CA GLU A 132 0.81 -5.31 -18.13
C GLU A 132 2.16 -5.14 -17.41
N GLY A 133 2.62 -6.18 -16.69
CA GLY A 133 3.86 -6.08 -15.90
C GLY A 133 3.71 -5.19 -14.66
N ALA A 134 4.64 -4.26 -14.45
CA ALA A 134 4.65 -3.36 -13.29
C ALA A 134 4.85 -1.90 -13.69
N THR A 135 3.95 -1.02 -13.21
CA THR A 135 4.06 0.44 -13.36
C THR A 135 4.52 1.07 -12.04
N PHE A 136 5.43 2.04 -12.11
CA PHE A 136 6.01 2.69 -10.94
C PHE A 136 5.67 4.17 -10.85
N TYR A 137 5.49 4.66 -9.61
CA TYR A 137 5.17 6.06 -9.29
C TYR A 137 6.03 6.54 -8.12
N SER A 138 6.40 7.82 -8.16
CA SER A 138 6.94 8.57 -7.02
C SER A 138 5.89 9.59 -6.59
N GLY A 139 5.23 9.35 -5.47
CA GLY A 139 4.01 10.06 -5.12
C GLY A 139 2.95 9.92 -6.22
N ILE A 140 2.54 11.04 -6.81
CA ILE A 140 1.56 11.06 -7.93
C ILE A 140 2.23 10.98 -9.33
N ARG A 141 3.54 11.12 -9.40
CA ARG A 141 4.27 11.17 -10.67
C ARG A 141 4.58 9.76 -11.18
N LYS A 142 4.06 9.42 -12.36
CA LYS A 142 4.45 8.17 -13.04
C LYS A 142 5.93 8.25 -13.44
N LEU A 143 6.70 7.24 -13.02
CA LEU A 143 8.11 7.05 -13.37
C LEU A 143 8.27 6.30 -14.68
N GLY A 144 7.48 5.25 -14.86
CA GLY A 144 7.51 4.39 -16.05
C GLY A 144 6.92 3.01 -15.76
N GLN A 145 7.19 2.09 -16.68
CA GLN A 145 6.65 0.72 -16.64
C GLN A 145 7.72 -0.27 -17.10
N ILE A 146 7.74 -1.44 -16.49
CA ILE A 146 8.47 -2.62 -16.97
C ILE A 146 7.41 -3.62 -17.42
N ASP A 147 7.28 -3.74 -18.74
CA ASP A 147 6.28 -4.57 -19.41
C ASP A 147 6.78 -6.01 -19.52
N ASP A 148 6.86 -6.68 -18.37
CA ASP A 148 7.34 -8.05 -18.22
C ASP A 148 6.62 -8.69 -17.01
N GLU A 149 5.73 -9.65 -17.28
CA GLU A 149 4.96 -10.33 -16.21
C GLU A 149 5.88 -11.11 -15.26
N ALA A 150 6.92 -11.74 -15.77
CA ALA A 150 7.88 -12.47 -14.93
C ALA A 150 8.65 -11.51 -14.01
N PHE A 151 8.97 -10.30 -14.49
CA PHE A 151 9.50 -9.24 -13.65
C PHE A 151 8.51 -8.86 -12.54
N ALA A 152 7.25 -8.60 -12.89
CA ALA A 152 6.25 -8.21 -11.92
C ALA A 152 6.05 -9.27 -10.84
N ASP A 153 5.97 -10.55 -11.21
CA ASP A 153 5.89 -11.67 -10.27
C ASP A 153 7.11 -11.69 -9.33
N ALA A 154 8.32 -11.55 -9.87
CA ALA A 154 9.56 -11.57 -9.11
C ALA A 154 9.65 -10.33 -8.17
N PHE A 155 9.31 -9.15 -8.68
CA PHE A 155 9.40 -7.89 -7.93
C PHE A 155 8.44 -7.85 -6.75
N PHE A 156 7.15 -8.07 -7.00
CA PHE A 156 6.16 -8.08 -5.92
C PHE A 156 6.33 -9.28 -4.98
N GLY A 157 6.89 -10.37 -5.48
CA GLY A 157 7.27 -11.53 -4.68
C GLY A 157 8.26 -11.19 -3.56
N ILE A 158 9.06 -10.12 -3.67
CA ILE A 158 9.96 -9.65 -2.61
C ILE A 158 9.19 -9.52 -1.28
N TRP A 159 7.92 -9.11 -1.32
CA TRP A 159 7.07 -8.94 -0.14
C TRP A 159 5.98 -9.98 0.00
N LEU A 160 5.46 -10.53 -1.12
CA LEU A 160 4.22 -11.29 -1.14
C LEU A 160 4.40 -12.81 -1.32
N ASP A 161 5.55 -13.25 -1.85
CA ASP A 161 5.86 -14.67 -2.02
C ASP A 161 6.07 -15.35 -0.65
N PRO A 162 5.61 -16.60 -0.46
CA PRO A 162 5.91 -17.36 0.75
C PRO A 162 7.41 -17.53 1.05
N ALA A 163 8.29 -17.46 0.02
CA ALA A 163 9.73 -17.55 0.14
C ALA A 163 10.41 -16.19 0.48
N THR A 164 9.63 -15.13 0.74
CA THR A 164 10.21 -13.82 1.12
C THR A 164 11.11 -13.92 2.34
N ARG A 165 12.16 -13.09 2.37
CA ARG A 165 13.03 -12.94 3.56
C ARG A 165 12.40 -12.07 4.68
N ALA A 166 11.20 -11.51 4.44
CA ALA A 166 10.46 -10.70 5.39
C ALA A 166 9.08 -11.32 5.73
N PRO A 167 9.02 -12.55 6.30
CA PRO A 167 7.75 -13.27 6.52
C PRO A 167 6.80 -12.51 7.43
N ASP A 168 7.31 -11.81 8.46
CA ASP A 168 6.47 -11.01 9.37
C ASP A 168 5.83 -9.81 8.66
N LEU A 169 6.55 -9.18 7.73
CA LEU A 169 5.99 -8.10 6.92
C LEU A 169 4.93 -8.63 5.96
N ARG A 170 5.21 -9.76 5.31
CA ARG A 170 4.24 -10.46 4.46
C ARG A 170 2.95 -10.77 5.20
N ALA A 171 3.06 -11.34 6.40
CA ALA A 171 1.88 -11.68 7.22
C ALA A 171 1.02 -10.44 7.50
N ARG A 172 1.64 -9.29 7.80
CA ARG A 172 0.92 -8.02 8.03
C ARG A 172 0.29 -7.47 6.76
N LEU A 173 1.01 -7.49 5.63
CA LEU A 173 0.49 -7.01 4.34
C LEU A 173 -0.72 -7.82 3.87
N LEU A 174 -0.69 -9.13 4.06
CA LEU A 174 -1.74 -10.06 3.62
C LEU A 174 -2.79 -10.37 4.70
N LYS A 175 -2.64 -9.80 5.91
CA LYS A 175 -3.48 -10.12 7.09
C LYS A 175 -3.57 -11.63 7.36
N LEU A 176 -2.44 -12.32 7.25
CA LEU A 176 -2.35 -13.74 7.58
C LEU A 176 -2.41 -13.93 9.10
N PRO A 177 -2.94 -15.07 9.58
CA PRO A 177 -2.97 -15.41 11.01
C PRO A 177 -1.57 -15.58 11.58
#